data_4b9ab0494d659c3a4d70da36ab92c57b
#
_entry.id   4b9ab0494d659c3a4d70da36ab92c57b
#
_cell.length_a   1.000
_cell.length_b   1.000
_cell.length_c   1.000
_cell.angle_alpha   90.00
_cell.angle_beta   90.00
_cell.angle_gamma   90.00
#
_symmetry.space_group_name_H-M   'P 1'
#
loop_
_entity.id
_entity.type
_entity.pdbx_description
1 polymer ?
#
loop_
_entity_poly.entity_id
_entity_poly.type
_entity_poly.pdbx_seq_one_letter_code
_entity_poly.pdbx_strand_id
1 'polypeptide(L)'
;MKKIYLFVFITIASYFPLFLHLDAIPMMIWDEVRLAVSAYEMNQSGNIWVVTYLNMPDLWSVKPPFNIWAIALSFKAFGYNEFALRLPSALSGLFTVWLIFFFCLRQFKNEFIAVYSVLVLITSKGYIDFHVTRTGDYDAMLIFFETAYLLFFIQYILEKNAKTKLVFLYLSAMTFLLAVFTKGIAGLFFMPAIFIFLLVQKELINVLKDKHFYYALLLCLTPLLIYFPYREHLAKGYYEAVWKMELFGRYSDGDGDNSRLTMTFLEKLNYYIGRMYESEYLPWFYLVPFGVVASNLLNKNAKKIALLLFINALIFLTIMTFSNSKKEWYESPIYPCLAIIVGIGMTWLFDNFKTINLPIVKRFPFISNSIFIVLIFTIPYFKIIEKIYFFEDTLFDWQKRQYRPFMLKIKDKNYEVLQLDYNPTIDFTKHNLNNSQTTIGSLSARDPLFIPEKYKVGTKFLVCEKEAKDSLNLKFTYKVLETYRECEFVEIVGSKAKK
;
A
#
# COMPACT_ATOMS: atom_id res chain seq x y z
N MET A 1 -8.26 -33.12 -0.84
CA MET A 1 -8.49 -32.67 0.55
C MET A 1 -7.29 -31.92 1.15
N LYS A 2 -6.06 -32.44 1.10
CA LYS A 2 -4.88 -31.81 1.71
C LYS A 2 -4.64 -30.35 1.26
N LYS A 3 -4.76 -30.04 -0.01
CA LYS A 3 -4.58 -28.67 -0.55
C LYS A 3 -5.58 -27.65 -0.02
N ILE A 4 -6.82 -28.07 0.25
CA ILE A 4 -7.85 -27.18 0.80
C ILE A 4 -7.56 -26.83 2.26
N TYR A 5 -7.04 -27.77 3.06
CA TYR A 5 -6.64 -27.47 4.44
C TYR A 5 -5.46 -26.50 4.48
N LEU A 6 -4.50 -26.64 3.57
CA LEU A 6 -3.38 -25.69 3.45
C LEU A 6 -3.85 -24.30 3.01
N PHE A 7 -4.78 -24.23 2.06
CA PHE A 7 -5.38 -22.97 1.64
C PHE A 7 -6.13 -22.28 2.80
N VAL A 8 -6.94 -23.02 3.55
CA VAL A 8 -7.61 -22.49 4.75
C VAL A 8 -6.58 -22.04 5.79
N PHE A 9 -5.54 -22.83 6.04
CA PHE A 9 -4.48 -22.47 6.97
C PHE A 9 -3.78 -21.17 6.60
N ILE A 10 -3.34 -21.00 5.34
CA ILE A 10 -2.66 -19.78 4.91
C ILE A 10 -3.61 -18.57 4.94
N THR A 11 -4.90 -18.78 4.64
CA THR A 11 -5.91 -17.71 4.69
C THR A 11 -6.13 -17.23 6.13
N ILE A 12 -6.27 -18.15 7.08
CA ILE A 12 -6.40 -17.83 8.52
C ILE A 12 -5.10 -17.16 9.02
N ALA A 13 -3.93 -17.71 8.68
CA ALA A 13 -2.65 -17.11 9.06
C ALA A 13 -2.45 -15.71 8.50
N SER A 14 -2.98 -15.42 7.31
CA SER A 14 -2.92 -14.09 6.69
C SER A 14 -3.95 -13.11 7.27
N TYR A 15 -5.05 -13.60 7.85
CA TYR A 15 -6.09 -12.76 8.42
C TYR A 15 -5.54 -11.84 9.52
N PHE A 16 -4.78 -12.38 10.45
CA PHE A 16 -4.27 -11.60 11.57
C PHE A 16 -3.33 -10.45 11.14
N PRO A 17 -2.29 -10.68 10.31
CA PRO A 17 -1.46 -9.58 9.83
C PRO A 17 -2.20 -8.53 9.00
N LEU A 18 -3.18 -8.94 8.19
CA LEU A 18 -3.82 -8.06 7.21
C LEU A 18 -5.05 -7.33 7.76
N PHE A 19 -5.88 -7.98 8.59
CA PHE A 19 -7.19 -7.45 8.97
C PHE A 19 -7.34 -7.12 10.46
N LEU A 20 -6.50 -7.71 11.34
CA LEU A 20 -6.60 -7.47 12.77
C LEU A 20 -6.36 -5.98 13.08
N HIS A 21 -7.22 -5.36 13.88
CA HIS A 21 -7.11 -3.95 14.28
C HIS A 21 -6.92 -2.98 13.10
N LEU A 22 -7.59 -3.22 11.97
CA LEU A 22 -7.46 -2.39 10.78
C LEU A 22 -8.00 -0.97 11.01
N ASP A 23 -8.93 -0.82 11.93
CA ASP A 23 -9.59 0.42 12.33
C ASP A 23 -9.00 1.09 13.59
N ALA A 24 -8.06 0.42 14.29
CA ALA A 24 -7.59 0.86 15.60
C ALA A 24 -6.76 2.16 15.57
N ILE A 25 -6.10 2.43 14.46
CA ILE A 25 -5.23 3.59 14.30
C ILE A 25 -5.98 4.69 13.55
N PRO A 26 -6.01 5.94 14.03
CA PRO A 26 -6.57 7.06 13.29
C PRO A 26 -5.95 7.19 11.89
N MET A 27 -6.71 7.73 10.93
CA MET A 27 -6.24 7.92 9.56
C MET A 27 -4.91 8.67 9.52
N MET A 28 -4.00 8.21 8.65
CA MET A 28 -2.74 8.91 8.38
C MET A 28 -3.02 10.21 7.64
N ILE A 29 -2.39 11.28 8.09
CA ILE A 29 -2.51 12.60 7.51
C ILE A 29 -2.01 12.62 6.08
N TRP A 30 -2.02 13.21 5.17
CA TRP A 30 -1.49 13.24 3.80
C TRP A 30 -2.17 12.24 2.85
N ASP A 31 -1.50 11.14 2.51
CA ASP A 31 -1.94 10.27 1.41
C ASP A 31 -3.26 9.56 1.75
N GLU A 32 -3.34 8.84 2.86
CA GLU A 32 -4.50 8.02 3.22
C GLU A 32 -5.78 8.84 3.35
N VAL A 33 -5.75 9.92 4.14
CA VAL A 33 -6.97 10.71 4.37
C VAL A 33 -7.34 11.56 3.15
N ARG A 34 -6.36 11.94 2.32
CA ARG A 34 -6.64 12.63 1.07
C ARG A 34 -7.45 11.74 0.12
N LEU A 35 -7.08 10.46 0.03
CA LEU A 35 -7.85 9.46 -0.71
C LEU A 35 -9.25 9.23 -0.13
N ALA A 36 -9.38 9.30 1.21
CA ALA A 36 -10.68 9.23 1.88
C ALA A 36 -11.60 10.39 1.47
N VAL A 37 -11.09 11.63 1.46
CA VAL A 37 -11.83 12.81 0.99
C VAL A 37 -12.25 12.63 -0.47
N SER A 38 -11.30 12.27 -1.35
CA SER A 38 -11.58 12.06 -2.77
C SER A 38 -12.63 10.97 -3.03
N ALA A 39 -12.57 9.86 -2.29
CA ALA A 39 -13.55 8.78 -2.40
C ALA A 39 -14.94 9.18 -1.85
N TYR A 40 -14.96 9.98 -0.77
CA TYR A 40 -16.20 10.56 -0.25
C TYR A 40 -16.85 11.49 -1.29
N GLU A 41 -16.11 12.45 -1.84
CA GLU A 41 -16.60 13.40 -2.84
C GLU A 41 -17.07 12.69 -4.13
N MET A 42 -16.34 11.64 -4.55
CA MET A 42 -16.76 10.79 -5.67
C MET A 42 -18.12 10.14 -5.41
N ASN A 43 -18.37 9.67 -4.20
CA ASN A 43 -19.66 9.10 -3.83
C ASN A 43 -20.79 10.15 -3.80
N GLN A 44 -20.49 11.39 -3.39
CA GLN A 44 -21.48 12.47 -3.32
C GLN A 44 -21.80 13.03 -4.73
N SER A 45 -20.78 13.25 -5.54
CA SER A 45 -20.95 13.85 -6.89
C SER A 45 -21.41 12.84 -7.95
N GLY A 46 -21.13 11.54 -7.76
CA GLY A 46 -21.30 10.50 -8.78
C GLY A 46 -20.28 10.57 -9.93
N ASN A 47 -19.34 11.53 -9.90
CA ASN A 47 -18.31 11.65 -10.93
C ASN A 47 -17.15 10.68 -10.65
N ILE A 48 -17.09 9.59 -11.40
CA ILE A 48 -16.07 8.56 -11.27
C ILE A 48 -14.80 8.83 -12.11
N TRP A 49 -14.83 9.83 -12.98
CA TRP A 49 -13.74 10.08 -13.93
C TRP A 49 -12.71 11.09 -13.42
N VAL A 50 -13.18 12.09 -12.67
CA VAL A 50 -12.35 13.17 -12.14
C VAL A 50 -12.18 12.99 -10.66
N VAL A 51 -10.94 12.74 -10.23
CA VAL A 51 -10.60 12.78 -8.80
C VAL A 51 -10.67 14.24 -8.35
N THR A 52 -11.43 14.49 -7.29
CA THR A 52 -11.56 15.82 -6.67
C THR A 52 -10.99 15.82 -5.26
N TYR A 53 -10.57 16.98 -4.80
CA TYR A 53 -10.22 17.28 -3.43
C TYR A 53 -10.72 18.66 -3.05
N LEU A 54 -11.48 18.77 -1.96
CA LEU A 54 -12.22 19.97 -1.57
C LEU A 54 -13.13 20.50 -2.69
N ASN A 55 -13.80 19.59 -3.38
CA ASN A 55 -14.70 19.83 -4.53
C ASN A 55 -14.02 20.44 -5.76
N MET A 56 -12.69 20.48 -5.81
CA MET A 56 -11.92 20.93 -6.98
C MET A 56 -11.18 19.75 -7.62
N PRO A 57 -10.97 19.74 -8.95
CA PRO A 57 -10.14 18.73 -9.60
C PRO A 57 -8.76 18.62 -8.93
N ASP A 58 -8.42 17.42 -8.47
CA ASP A 58 -7.14 17.20 -7.85
C ASP A 58 -6.02 17.07 -8.91
N LEU A 59 -5.16 18.09 -8.95
CA LEU A 59 -3.97 18.13 -9.79
C LEU A 59 -2.68 17.84 -9.00
N TRP A 60 -2.78 17.55 -7.72
CA TRP A 60 -1.66 17.07 -6.90
C TRP A 60 -1.58 15.53 -6.91
N SER A 61 -2.70 14.84 -6.70
CA SER A 61 -2.78 13.38 -6.84
C SER A 61 -3.27 13.00 -8.23
N VAL A 62 -2.35 12.97 -9.18
CA VAL A 62 -2.66 12.76 -10.61
C VAL A 62 -2.78 11.29 -11.03
N LYS A 63 -2.82 10.37 -10.07
CA LYS A 63 -2.95 8.94 -10.34
C LYS A 63 -4.36 8.62 -10.88
N PRO A 64 -4.49 7.62 -11.77
CA PRO A 64 -5.80 7.14 -12.20
C PRO A 64 -6.66 6.64 -11.02
N PRO A 65 -8.00 6.61 -11.15
CA PRO A 65 -8.90 6.55 -10.01
C PRO A 65 -9.21 5.15 -9.48
N PHE A 66 -8.59 4.07 -9.96
CA PHE A 66 -9.01 2.70 -9.64
C PHE A 66 -9.00 2.39 -8.15
N ASN A 67 -7.97 2.83 -7.42
CA ASN A 67 -7.92 2.67 -5.97
C ASN A 67 -9.03 3.48 -5.27
N ILE A 68 -9.30 4.69 -5.76
CA ILE A 68 -10.37 5.54 -5.21
C ILE A 68 -11.74 4.93 -5.47
N TRP A 69 -11.96 4.29 -6.63
CA TRP A 69 -13.20 3.53 -6.90
C TRP A 69 -13.40 2.40 -5.89
N ALA A 70 -12.35 1.65 -5.57
CA ALA A 70 -12.41 0.59 -4.58
C ALA A 70 -12.74 1.12 -3.18
N ILE A 71 -12.11 2.24 -2.77
CA ILE A 71 -12.40 2.90 -1.50
C ILE A 71 -13.84 3.44 -1.49
N ALA A 72 -14.28 4.09 -2.56
CA ALA A 72 -15.64 4.63 -2.68
C ALA A 72 -16.70 3.52 -2.57
N LEU A 73 -16.46 2.38 -3.21
CA LEU A 73 -17.32 1.19 -3.10
C LEU A 73 -17.33 0.65 -1.67
N SER A 74 -16.16 0.55 -1.03
CA SER A 74 -16.03 0.10 0.36
C SER A 74 -16.77 1.04 1.32
N PHE A 75 -16.70 2.35 1.10
CA PHE A 75 -17.45 3.34 1.87
C PHE A 75 -18.97 3.19 1.73
N LYS A 76 -19.47 2.89 0.52
CA LYS A 76 -20.89 2.60 0.31
C LYS A 76 -21.35 1.35 1.06
N ALA A 77 -20.49 0.34 1.19
CA ALA A 77 -20.83 -0.92 1.85
C ALA A 77 -20.70 -0.87 3.38
N PHE A 78 -19.69 -0.18 3.91
CA PHE A 78 -19.31 -0.24 5.32
C PHE A 78 -19.31 1.12 6.04
N GLY A 79 -19.69 2.21 5.33
CA GLY A 79 -19.68 3.56 5.88
C GLY A 79 -18.31 4.24 5.85
N TYR A 80 -18.28 5.53 6.22
CA TYR A 80 -17.10 6.39 6.13
C TYR A 80 -16.23 6.26 7.39
N ASN A 81 -15.44 5.20 7.46
CA ASN A 81 -14.60 4.88 8.61
C ASN A 81 -13.24 4.29 8.17
N GLU A 82 -12.32 4.12 9.14
CA GLU A 82 -10.96 3.64 8.94
C GLU A 82 -10.91 2.22 8.37
N PHE A 83 -11.81 1.35 8.86
CA PHE A 83 -11.91 -0.03 8.34
C PHE A 83 -12.26 -0.04 6.85
N ALA A 84 -13.31 0.68 6.48
CA ALA A 84 -13.77 0.74 5.09
C ALA A 84 -12.73 1.39 4.16
N LEU A 85 -11.97 2.38 4.64
CA LEU A 85 -10.88 3.01 3.91
C LEU A 85 -9.75 2.01 3.58
N ARG A 86 -9.38 1.16 4.55
CA ARG A 86 -8.23 0.23 4.48
C ARG A 86 -8.56 -1.13 3.90
N LEU A 87 -9.84 -1.49 3.88
CA LEU A 87 -10.31 -2.80 3.41
C LEU A 87 -9.82 -3.15 1.99
N PRO A 88 -9.84 -2.24 0.98
CA PRO A 88 -9.31 -2.55 -0.35
C PRO A 88 -7.83 -2.92 -0.36
N SER A 89 -7.00 -2.25 0.47
CA SER A 89 -5.58 -2.56 0.61
C SER A 89 -5.36 -3.92 1.28
N ALA A 90 -6.07 -4.21 2.38
CA ALA A 90 -6.00 -5.50 3.07
C ALA A 90 -6.45 -6.67 2.17
N LEU A 91 -7.52 -6.48 1.38
CA LEU A 91 -7.99 -7.47 0.40
C LEU A 91 -6.96 -7.67 -0.72
N SER A 92 -6.33 -6.61 -1.21
CA SER A 92 -5.26 -6.72 -2.21
C SER A 92 -4.07 -7.52 -1.67
N GLY A 93 -3.73 -7.31 -0.39
CA GLY A 93 -2.74 -8.11 0.32
C GLY A 93 -3.11 -9.60 0.37
N LEU A 94 -4.36 -9.91 0.70
CA LEU A 94 -4.86 -11.28 0.73
C LEU A 94 -4.89 -11.93 -0.67
N PHE A 95 -5.29 -11.18 -1.69
CA PHE A 95 -5.28 -11.68 -3.08
C PHE A 95 -3.86 -11.94 -3.58
N THR A 96 -2.87 -11.15 -3.17
CA THR A 96 -1.45 -11.43 -3.45
C THR A 96 -1.00 -12.74 -2.80
N VAL A 97 -1.39 -12.99 -1.55
CA VAL A 97 -1.13 -14.26 -0.85
C VAL A 97 -1.74 -15.44 -1.61
N TRP A 98 -3.01 -15.36 -2.00
CA TRP A 98 -3.68 -16.43 -2.75
C TRP A 98 -3.04 -16.65 -4.13
N LEU A 99 -2.71 -15.57 -4.82
CA LEU A 99 -2.04 -15.63 -6.12
C LEU A 99 -0.71 -16.39 -6.04
N ILE A 100 0.13 -16.05 -5.06
CA ILE A 100 1.42 -16.74 -4.82
C ILE A 100 1.19 -18.21 -4.50
N PHE A 101 0.26 -18.50 -3.59
CA PHE A 101 -0.05 -19.87 -3.20
C PHE A 101 -0.44 -20.74 -4.39
N PHE A 102 -1.40 -20.30 -5.19
CA PHE A 102 -1.86 -21.06 -6.35
C PHE A 102 -0.82 -21.12 -7.47
N PHE A 103 -0.07 -20.04 -7.69
CA PHE A 103 1.04 -20.03 -8.63
C PHE A 103 2.10 -21.07 -8.26
N CYS A 104 2.55 -21.08 -7.00
CA CYS A 104 3.55 -22.04 -6.53
C CYS A 104 3.06 -23.48 -6.61
N LEU A 105 1.80 -23.76 -6.20
CA LEU A 105 1.21 -25.09 -6.35
C LEU A 105 1.18 -25.58 -7.80
N ARG A 106 0.89 -24.68 -8.74
CA ARG A 106 0.81 -25.02 -10.17
C ARG A 106 2.19 -25.28 -10.77
N GLN A 107 3.14 -24.37 -10.51
CA GLN A 107 4.45 -24.39 -11.18
C GLN A 107 5.43 -25.40 -10.58
N PHE A 108 5.46 -25.49 -9.26
CA PHE A 108 6.41 -26.35 -8.57
C PHE A 108 5.82 -27.70 -8.17
N LYS A 109 4.49 -27.84 -8.17
CA LYS A 109 3.77 -29.02 -7.68
C LYS A 109 4.22 -29.46 -6.27
N ASN A 110 4.71 -28.49 -5.50
CA ASN A 110 5.19 -28.66 -4.14
C ASN A 110 4.44 -27.73 -3.19
N GLU A 111 3.72 -28.32 -2.24
CA GLU A 111 2.87 -27.60 -1.30
C GLU A 111 3.69 -26.76 -0.31
N PHE A 112 4.91 -27.18 0.00
CA PHE A 112 5.77 -26.50 0.95
C PHE A 112 6.36 -25.21 0.37
N ILE A 113 6.73 -25.21 -0.92
CA ILE A 113 7.11 -23.97 -1.61
C ILE A 113 5.98 -22.95 -1.50
N ALA A 114 4.73 -23.37 -1.74
CA ALA A 114 3.59 -22.47 -1.66
C ALA A 114 3.36 -21.92 -0.25
N VAL A 115 3.40 -22.77 0.77
CA VAL A 115 3.21 -22.36 2.16
C VAL A 115 4.35 -21.48 2.67
N TYR A 116 5.62 -21.85 2.40
CA TYR A 116 6.76 -21.05 2.85
C TYR A 116 6.78 -19.68 2.17
N SER A 117 6.50 -19.61 0.86
CA SER A 117 6.42 -18.32 0.15
C SER A 117 5.39 -17.39 0.77
N VAL A 118 4.20 -17.91 1.12
CA VAL A 118 3.17 -17.12 1.78
C VAL A 118 3.60 -16.69 3.18
N LEU A 119 4.12 -17.62 3.99
CA LEU A 119 4.56 -17.29 5.36
C LEU A 119 5.69 -16.28 5.36
N VAL A 120 6.65 -16.37 4.44
CA VAL A 120 7.70 -15.34 4.24
C VAL A 120 7.07 -13.99 3.95
N LEU A 121 6.10 -13.91 3.04
CA LEU A 121 5.47 -12.64 2.67
C LEU A 121 4.73 -12.00 3.85
N ILE A 122 3.86 -12.76 4.54
CA ILE A 122 3.05 -12.21 5.64
C ILE A 122 3.83 -11.97 6.93
N THR A 123 5.08 -12.40 6.99
CA THR A 123 6.02 -12.12 8.09
C THR A 123 7.11 -11.12 7.68
N SER A 124 7.01 -10.53 6.50
CA SER A 124 7.87 -9.44 6.04
C SER A 124 7.30 -8.11 6.51
N LYS A 125 8.05 -7.39 7.37
CA LYS A 125 7.59 -6.14 7.97
C LYS A 125 7.26 -5.09 6.91
N GLY A 126 8.09 -4.91 5.88
CA GLY A 126 7.88 -3.94 4.83
C GLY A 126 6.71 -4.27 3.88
N TYR A 127 6.12 -5.47 3.97
CA TYR A 127 4.87 -5.81 3.29
C TYR A 127 3.65 -5.59 4.20
N ILE A 128 3.76 -5.93 5.49
CA ILE A 128 2.72 -5.72 6.50
C ILE A 128 3.03 -4.41 7.23
N ASP A 129 2.89 -3.30 6.53
CA ASP A 129 3.18 -1.99 7.09
C ASP A 129 2.21 -0.91 6.62
N PHE A 130 2.36 0.29 7.21
CA PHE A 130 1.73 1.53 6.74
C PHE A 130 2.21 1.84 5.33
N HIS A 131 1.39 2.56 4.56
CA HIS A 131 1.56 2.82 3.13
C HIS A 131 1.54 1.57 2.23
N VAL A 132 1.49 0.35 2.78
CA VAL A 132 1.36 -0.89 2.02
C VAL A 132 0.01 -1.55 2.34
N THR A 133 -0.02 -2.64 3.13
CA THR A 133 -1.27 -3.40 3.32
C THR A 133 -2.15 -2.90 4.46
N ARG A 134 -1.64 -1.99 5.30
CA ARG A 134 -2.28 -1.53 6.54
C ARG A 134 -2.89 -0.12 6.46
N THR A 135 -2.79 0.56 5.34
CA THR A 135 -3.38 1.90 5.09
C THR A 135 -4.18 1.92 3.80
N GLY A 136 -5.07 2.91 3.64
CA GLY A 136 -5.91 3.10 2.46
C GLY A 136 -5.15 3.67 1.25
N ASP A 137 -3.92 3.19 1.01
CA ASP A 137 -3.01 3.69 0.00
C ASP A 137 -3.06 2.89 -1.31
N TYR A 138 -2.33 3.35 -2.32
CA TYR A 138 -2.26 2.70 -3.65
C TYR A 138 -1.40 1.44 -3.67
N ASP A 139 -0.44 1.31 -2.73
CA ASP A 139 0.69 0.39 -2.87
C ASP A 139 0.28 -1.07 -2.80
N ALA A 140 -0.59 -1.47 -1.87
CA ALA A 140 -1.06 -2.86 -1.79
C ALA A 140 -1.74 -3.33 -3.08
N MET A 141 -2.57 -2.47 -3.67
CA MET A 141 -3.29 -2.78 -4.90
C MET A 141 -2.34 -2.81 -6.11
N LEU A 142 -1.38 -1.90 -6.17
CA LEU A 142 -0.31 -1.91 -7.17
C LEU A 142 0.50 -3.20 -7.08
N ILE A 143 0.96 -3.59 -5.89
CA ILE A 143 1.73 -4.82 -5.64
C ILE A 143 0.95 -6.05 -6.11
N PHE A 144 -0.35 -6.12 -5.81
CA PHE A 144 -1.18 -7.22 -6.27
C PHE A 144 -1.20 -7.31 -7.79
N PHE A 145 -1.48 -6.21 -8.49
CA PHE A 145 -1.58 -6.22 -9.95
C PHE A 145 -0.22 -6.41 -10.63
N GLU A 146 0.84 -5.80 -10.10
CA GLU A 146 2.20 -6.02 -10.62
C GLU A 146 2.65 -7.47 -10.46
N THR A 147 2.43 -8.05 -9.29
CA THR A 147 2.70 -9.48 -9.05
C THR A 147 1.84 -10.35 -9.97
N ALA A 148 0.57 -10.00 -10.15
CA ALA A 148 -0.36 -10.78 -10.98
C ALA A 148 0.07 -10.78 -12.45
N TYR A 149 0.35 -9.62 -13.05
CA TYR A 149 0.73 -9.62 -14.45
C TYR A 149 2.08 -10.32 -14.68
N LEU A 150 3.02 -10.19 -13.77
CA LEU A 150 4.30 -10.91 -13.84
C LEU A 150 4.11 -12.43 -13.76
N LEU A 151 3.36 -12.91 -12.76
CA LEU A 151 3.16 -14.34 -12.56
C LEU A 151 2.29 -14.97 -13.67
N PHE A 152 1.27 -14.26 -14.18
CA PHE A 152 0.49 -14.71 -15.32
C PHE A 152 1.33 -14.72 -16.60
N PHE A 153 2.21 -13.73 -16.79
CA PHE A 153 3.13 -13.74 -17.92
C PHE A 153 4.11 -14.92 -17.88
N ILE A 154 4.64 -15.26 -16.70
CA ILE A 154 5.45 -16.48 -16.50
C ILE A 154 4.64 -17.72 -16.92
N GLN A 155 3.38 -17.80 -16.51
CA GLN A 155 2.51 -18.92 -16.88
C GLN A 155 2.24 -18.96 -18.38
N TYR A 156 2.05 -17.81 -19.04
CA TYR A 156 1.95 -17.73 -20.50
C TYR A 156 3.16 -18.33 -21.20
N ILE A 157 4.37 -18.02 -20.74
CA ILE A 157 5.62 -18.54 -21.34
C ILE A 157 5.80 -20.05 -21.08
N LEU A 158 5.41 -20.55 -19.90
CA LEU A 158 5.66 -21.93 -19.50
C LEU A 158 4.54 -22.90 -19.87
N GLU A 159 3.35 -22.41 -20.19
CA GLU A 159 2.17 -23.24 -20.48
C GLU A 159 2.24 -23.85 -21.89
N LYS A 160 1.97 -25.15 -21.97
CA LYS A 160 1.98 -25.91 -23.20
C LYS A 160 0.61 -26.00 -23.89
N ASN A 161 -0.47 -25.97 -23.10
CA ASN A 161 -1.81 -26.00 -23.64
C ASN A 161 -2.18 -24.64 -24.24
N ALA A 162 -2.45 -24.59 -25.55
CA ALA A 162 -2.69 -23.35 -26.28
C ALA A 162 -3.85 -22.51 -25.72
N LYS A 163 -4.96 -23.14 -25.32
CA LYS A 163 -6.12 -22.40 -24.75
C LYS A 163 -5.77 -21.78 -23.41
N THR A 164 -5.17 -22.55 -22.51
CA THR A 164 -4.77 -22.08 -21.17
C THR A 164 -3.65 -21.02 -21.28
N LYS A 165 -2.75 -21.17 -22.24
CA LYS A 165 -1.71 -20.19 -22.54
C LYS A 165 -2.32 -18.81 -22.87
N LEU A 166 -3.33 -18.76 -23.73
CA LEU A 166 -4.04 -17.52 -24.07
C LEU A 166 -4.77 -16.90 -22.87
N VAL A 167 -5.38 -17.71 -22.00
CA VAL A 167 -5.99 -17.20 -20.77
C VAL A 167 -4.97 -16.45 -19.93
N PHE A 168 -3.76 -17.00 -19.76
CA PHE A 168 -2.71 -16.31 -18.99
C PHE A 168 -2.20 -15.05 -19.67
N LEU A 169 -2.11 -15.01 -20.98
CA LEU A 169 -1.75 -13.80 -21.71
C LEU A 169 -2.75 -12.68 -21.46
N TYR A 170 -4.06 -12.96 -21.60
CA TYR A 170 -5.10 -11.94 -21.39
C TYR A 170 -5.25 -11.55 -19.91
N LEU A 171 -5.06 -12.48 -18.96
CA LEU A 171 -5.03 -12.16 -17.53
C LEU A 171 -3.82 -11.26 -17.20
N SER A 172 -2.65 -11.54 -17.78
CA SER A 172 -1.48 -10.68 -17.63
C SER A 172 -1.74 -9.28 -18.17
N ALA A 173 -2.34 -9.17 -19.37
CA ALA A 173 -2.70 -7.90 -19.97
C ALA A 173 -3.71 -7.12 -19.12
N MET A 174 -4.77 -7.76 -18.65
CA MET A 174 -5.79 -7.11 -17.82
C MET A 174 -5.21 -6.61 -16.49
N THR A 175 -4.40 -7.44 -15.80
CA THR A 175 -3.80 -7.05 -14.53
C THR A 175 -2.71 -5.98 -14.70
N PHE A 176 -2.00 -5.95 -15.84
CA PHE A 176 -1.13 -4.84 -16.22
C PHE A 176 -1.93 -3.54 -16.39
N LEU A 177 -3.04 -3.56 -17.15
CA LEU A 177 -3.92 -2.40 -17.28
C LEU A 177 -4.38 -1.88 -15.91
N LEU A 178 -4.80 -2.78 -15.02
CA LEU A 178 -5.25 -2.41 -13.67
C LEU A 178 -4.12 -1.87 -12.79
N ALA A 179 -2.87 -2.33 -12.95
CA ALA A 179 -1.70 -1.75 -12.30
C ALA A 179 -1.50 -0.28 -12.71
N VAL A 180 -1.60 0.01 -14.01
CA VAL A 180 -1.50 1.38 -14.54
C VAL A 180 -2.68 2.24 -14.05
N PHE A 181 -3.90 1.70 -14.05
CA PHE A 181 -5.08 2.40 -13.51
C PHE A 181 -5.05 2.60 -11.99
N THR A 182 -4.22 1.85 -11.28
CA THR A 182 -4.00 2.01 -9.82
C THR A 182 -3.02 3.13 -9.53
N LYS A 183 -1.82 3.12 -10.13
CA LYS A 183 -0.74 4.07 -9.73
C LYS A 183 0.03 4.65 -10.93
N GLY A 184 -0.62 4.74 -12.09
CA GLY A 184 -0.03 5.38 -13.28
C GLY A 184 1.25 4.68 -13.73
N ILE A 185 2.32 5.46 -13.92
CA ILE A 185 3.61 4.98 -14.45
C ILE A 185 4.27 3.92 -13.57
N ALA A 186 3.99 3.91 -12.26
CA ALA A 186 4.52 2.89 -11.37
C ALA A 186 4.11 1.48 -11.80
N GLY A 187 2.91 1.29 -12.35
CA GLY A 187 2.45 0.02 -12.89
C GLY A 187 3.27 -0.54 -14.06
N LEU A 188 4.22 0.22 -14.61
CA LEU A 188 5.12 -0.21 -15.69
C LEU A 188 6.43 -0.80 -15.17
N PHE A 189 6.75 -0.69 -13.88
CA PHE A 189 8.10 -0.90 -13.39
C PHE A 189 8.60 -2.35 -13.46
N PHE A 190 7.71 -3.33 -13.61
CA PHE A 190 8.11 -4.73 -13.87
C PHE A 190 8.25 -5.07 -15.36
N MET A 191 7.83 -4.20 -16.28
CA MET A 191 7.92 -4.45 -17.74
C MET A 191 9.37 -4.58 -18.24
N PRO A 192 10.34 -3.75 -17.79
CA PRO A 192 11.73 -3.90 -18.23
C PRO A 192 12.31 -5.28 -17.88
N ALA A 193 11.94 -5.84 -16.73
CA ALA A 193 12.37 -7.18 -16.32
C ALA A 193 11.81 -8.28 -17.25
N ILE A 194 10.53 -8.17 -17.61
CA ILE A 194 9.88 -9.07 -18.56
C ILE A 194 10.60 -9.00 -19.91
N PHE A 195 10.89 -7.81 -20.40
CA PHE A 195 11.59 -7.62 -21.67
C PHE A 195 12.99 -8.27 -21.65
N ILE A 196 13.81 -7.99 -20.63
CA ILE A 196 15.14 -8.60 -20.48
C ILE A 196 15.05 -10.11 -20.36
N PHE A 197 14.07 -10.64 -19.61
CA PHE A 197 13.87 -12.07 -19.51
C PHE A 197 13.54 -12.71 -20.86
N LEU A 198 12.69 -12.10 -21.68
CA LEU A 198 12.39 -12.59 -23.03
C LEU A 198 13.61 -12.62 -23.92
N LEU A 199 14.50 -11.63 -23.82
CA LEU A 199 15.78 -11.61 -24.53
C LEU A 199 16.68 -12.77 -24.09
N VAL A 200 16.86 -12.93 -22.77
CA VAL A 200 17.72 -13.99 -22.19
C VAL A 200 17.21 -15.40 -22.53
N GLN A 201 15.88 -15.58 -22.51
CA GLN A 201 15.26 -16.87 -22.87
C GLN A 201 15.10 -17.09 -24.39
N LYS A 202 15.44 -16.11 -25.22
CA LYS A 202 15.24 -16.12 -26.68
C LYS A 202 13.78 -16.31 -27.11
N GLU A 203 12.83 -15.88 -26.24
CA GLU A 203 11.39 -16.02 -26.48
C GLU A 203 10.77 -14.75 -27.10
N LEU A 204 11.48 -13.63 -27.17
CA LEU A 204 10.95 -12.35 -27.66
C LEU A 204 10.33 -12.46 -29.05
N ILE A 205 11.03 -13.10 -29.99
CA ILE A 205 10.54 -13.26 -31.37
C ILE A 205 9.28 -14.14 -31.40
N ASN A 206 9.19 -15.16 -30.55
CA ASN A 206 8.02 -16.02 -30.48
C ASN A 206 6.79 -15.26 -29.97
N VAL A 207 6.97 -14.40 -28.96
CA VAL A 207 5.91 -13.53 -28.43
C VAL A 207 5.49 -12.50 -29.49
N LEU A 208 6.43 -11.85 -30.18
CA LEU A 208 6.13 -10.87 -31.24
C LEU A 208 5.46 -11.47 -32.48
N LYS A 209 5.63 -12.78 -32.74
CA LYS A 209 4.92 -13.48 -33.80
C LYS A 209 3.51 -13.94 -33.41
N ASP A 210 3.18 -13.93 -32.13
CA ASP A 210 1.86 -14.33 -31.66
C ASP A 210 0.84 -13.19 -31.86
N LYS A 211 -0.12 -13.39 -32.77
CA LYS A 211 -1.19 -12.39 -33.02
C LYS A 211 -1.99 -12.03 -31.75
N HIS A 212 -2.12 -12.96 -30.81
CA HIS A 212 -2.83 -12.72 -29.56
C HIS A 212 -2.08 -11.75 -28.65
N PHE A 213 -0.77 -11.61 -28.78
CA PHE A 213 -0.01 -10.58 -28.09
C PHE A 213 -0.49 -9.17 -28.50
N TYR A 214 -0.73 -8.94 -29.78
CA TYR A 214 -1.24 -7.63 -30.25
C TYR A 214 -2.69 -7.37 -29.82
N TYR A 215 -3.53 -8.40 -29.75
CA TYR A 215 -4.88 -8.26 -29.18
C TYR A 215 -4.82 -7.95 -27.67
N ALA A 216 -3.94 -8.60 -26.93
CA ALA A 216 -3.71 -8.30 -25.52
C ALA A 216 -3.15 -6.88 -25.32
N LEU A 217 -2.25 -6.43 -26.20
CA LEU A 217 -1.72 -5.08 -26.20
C LEU A 217 -2.83 -4.04 -26.47
N LEU A 218 -3.70 -4.29 -27.45
CA LEU A 218 -4.86 -3.43 -27.72
C LEU A 218 -5.81 -3.39 -26.52
N LEU A 219 -6.05 -4.52 -25.86
CA LEU A 219 -6.88 -4.56 -24.65
C LEU A 219 -6.33 -3.63 -23.55
N CYS A 220 -5.02 -3.53 -23.40
CA CYS A 220 -4.38 -2.63 -22.45
C CYS A 220 -4.36 -1.18 -22.90
N LEU A 221 -3.94 -0.93 -24.15
CA LEU A 221 -3.69 0.43 -24.62
C LEU A 221 -4.99 1.20 -24.87
N THR A 222 -6.04 0.56 -25.39
CA THR A 222 -7.28 1.25 -25.73
C THR A 222 -7.90 1.99 -24.52
N PRO A 223 -8.09 1.38 -23.34
CA PRO A 223 -8.63 2.09 -22.18
C PRO A 223 -7.72 3.24 -21.72
N LEU A 224 -6.40 3.08 -21.80
CA LEU A 224 -5.45 4.13 -21.43
C LEU A 224 -5.52 5.31 -22.40
N LEU A 225 -5.54 5.03 -23.71
CA LEU A 225 -5.65 6.04 -24.76
C LEU A 225 -6.98 6.79 -24.72
N ILE A 226 -8.02 6.21 -24.15
CA ILE A 226 -9.31 6.88 -23.94
C ILE A 226 -9.28 7.67 -22.63
N TYR A 227 -8.84 7.06 -21.52
CA TYR A 227 -8.91 7.66 -20.18
C TYR A 227 -8.10 8.96 -20.07
N PHE A 228 -6.83 8.95 -20.46
CA PHE A 228 -5.96 10.11 -20.25
C PHE A 228 -6.41 11.36 -21.02
N PRO A 229 -6.75 11.29 -22.34
CA PRO A 229 -7.32 12.44 -23.05
C PRO A 229 -8.68 12.88 -22.50
N TYR A 230 -9.54 11.93 -22.12
CA TYR A 230 -10.84 12.25 -21.55
C TYR A 230 -10.69 12.96 -20.19
N ARG A 231 -9.75 12.54 -19.36
CA ARG A 231 -9.44 13.18 -18.07
C ARG A 231 -8.91 14.61 -18.26
N GLU A 232 -8.04 14.84 -19.26
CA GLU A 232 -7.58 16.18 -19.62
C GLU A 232 -8.72 17.06 -20.13
N HIS A 233 -9.64 16.51 -20.94
CA HIS A 233 -10.81 17.23 -21.41
C HIS A 233 -11.74 17.69 -20.27
N LEU A 234 -11.96 16.82 -19.28
CA LEU A 234 -12.81 17.12 -18.12
C LEU A 234 -12.17 18.08 -17.11
N ALA A 235 -10.84 18.05 -16.98
CA ALA A 235 -10.11 18.96 -16.10
C ALA A 235 -8.75 19.29 -16.72
N LYS A 236 -8.72 20.45 -17.41
CA LYS A 236 -7.53 20.94 -18.10
C LYS A 236 -6.33 21.12 -17.17
N GLY A 237 -5.15 20.84 -17.69
CA GLY A 237 -3.89 20.90 -16.94
C GLY A 237 -3.49 19.55 -16.30
N TYR A 238 -4.28 18.51 -16.52
CA TYR A 238 -3.98 17.17 -15.99
C TYR A 238 -2.68 16.61 -16.60
N TYR A 239 -2.45 16.74 -17.91
CA TYR A 239 -1.21 16.28 -18.54
C TYR A 239 0.02 17.00 -17.99
N GLU A 240 -0.07 18.31 -17.79
CA GLU A 240 1.02 19.09 -17.21
C GLU A 240 1.31 18.63 -15.77
N ALA A 241 0.26 18.40 -14.99
CA ALA A 241 0.38 17.90 -13.61
C ALA A 241 1.00 16.49 -13.57
N VAL A 242 0.58 15.57 -14.45
CA VAL A 242 1.20 14.23 -14.57
C VAL A 242 2.68 14.34 -14.93
N TRP A 243 3.02 15.19 -15.90
CA TRP A 243 4.40 15.40 -16.29
C TRP A 243 5.25 15.91 -15.12
N LYS A 244 4.78 16.95 -14.42
CA LYS A 244 5.49 17.55 -13.29
C LYS A 244 5.59 16.63 -12.08
N MET A 245 4.51 15.96 -11.69
CA MET A 245 4.46 15.20 -10.42
C MET A 245 4.98 13.78 -10.56
N GLU A 246 4.70 13.09 -11.67
CA GLU A 246 5.01 11.66 -11.78
C GLU A 246 6.23 11.37 -12.64
N LEU A 247 6.57 12.22 -13.59
CA LEU A 247 7.71 11.99 -14.49
C LEU A 247 8.90 12.87 -14.12
N PHE A 248 8.76 14.17 -14.29
CA PHE A 248 9.90 15.07 -14.13
C PHE A 248 10.28 15.28 -12.66
N GLY A 249 9.33 15.59 -11.78
CA GLY A 249 9.60 15.92 -10.38
C GLY A 249 10.25 14.78 -9.60
N ARG A 250 9.95 13.52 -9.93
CA ARG A 250 10.58 12.36 -9.26
C ARG A 250 12.06 12.17 -9.60
N TYR A 251 12.50 12.67 -10.75
CA TYR A 251 13.86 12.43 -11.25
C TYR A 251 14.72 13.69 -11.27
N SER A 252 14.13 14.90 -11.32
CA SER A 252 14.88 16.17 -11.36
C SER A 252 14.99 16.85 -9.99
N ASP A 253 13.87 17.17 -9.35
CA ASP A 253 13.85 18.11 -8.23
C ASP A 253 13.72 17.44 -6.84
N GLY A 254 13.33 16.16 -6.81
CA GLY A 254 13.00 15.48 -5.55
C GLY A 254 11.74 16.05 -4.87
N ASP A 255 11.35 15.47 -3.75
CA ASP A 255 10.14 15.87 -2.98
C ASP A 255 10.36 17.13 -2.09
N GLY A 256 11.24 18.05 -2.50
CA GLY A 256 11.59 19.22 -1.70
C GLY A 256 12.57 18.94 -0.55
N ASP A 257 13.01 17.70 -0.38
CA ASP A 257 14.04 17.32 0.59
C ASP A 257 15.43 17.38 -0.06
N ASN A 258 16.06 18.55 0.02
CA ASN A 258 17.36 18.81 -0.57
C ASN A 258 18.47 17.88 -0.01
N SER A 259 18.30 17.28 1.17
CA SER A 259 19.27 16.35 1.74
C SER A 259 19.45 15.09 0.90
N ARG A 260 18.42 14.68 0.15
CA ARG A 260 18.41 13.49 -0.70
C ARG A 260 19.04 13.72 -2.07
N LEU A 261 19.06 14.97 -2.54
CA LEU A 261 19.71 15.34 -3.80
C LEU A 261 21.23 15.21 -3.70
N THR A 262 21.79 15.34 -2.49
CA THR A 262 23.25 15.25 -2.22
C THR A 262 23.75 13.82 -2.01
N MET A 263 22.86 12.82 -1.95
CA MET A 263 23.25 11.42 -1.78
C MET A 263 24.10 10.91 -2.93
N THR A 264 25.21 10.26 -2.60
CA THR A 264 26.01 9.50 -3.56
C THR A 264 25.25 8.30 -4.13
N PHE A 265 25.72 7.75 -5.23
CA PHE A 265 25.12 6.53 -5.80
C PHE A 265 25.08 5.36 -4.81
N LEU A 266 26.14 5.18 -4.03
CA LEU A 266 26.21 4.11 -3.01
C LEU A 266 25.19 4.33 -1.88
N GLU A 267 25.03 5.56 -1.42
CA GLU A 267 24.01 5.90 -0.41
C GLU A 267 22.60 5.67 -0.94
N LYS A 268 22.33 6.08 -2.19
CA LYS A 268 21.04 5.82 -2.86
C LYS A 268 20.75 4.32 -3.01
N LEU A 269 21.75 3.53 -3.35
CA LEU A 269 21.63 2.07 -3.46
C LEU A 269 21.42 1.43 -2.08
N ASN A 270 22.20 1.87 -1.07
CA ASN A 270 22.10 1.34 0.28
C ASN A 270 20.80 1.75 0.98
N TYR A 271 20.13 2.82 0.54
CA TYR A 271 18.88 3.28 1.16
C TYR A 271 17.82 2.17 1.23
N TYR A 272 17.56 1.47 0.13
CA TYR A 272 16.58 0.39 0.12
C TYR A 272 17.17 -0.94 0.57
N ILE A 273 18.37 -1.30 0.08
CA ILE A 273 19.02 -2.56 0.45
C ILE A 273 19.30 -2.58 1.96
N GLY A 274 19.79 -1.47 2.53
CA GLY A 274 20.03 -1.32 3.97
C GLY A 274 18.77 -1.59 4.78
N ARG A 275 17.68 -0.93 4.45
CA ARG A 275 16.38 -1.15 5.11
C ARG A 275 15.90 -2.60 5.03
N MET A 276 16.08 -3.24 3.88
CA MET A 276 15.68 -4.64 3.69
C MET A 276 16.45 -5.58 4.62
N TYR A 277 17.78 -5.45 4.74
CA TYR A 277 18.56 -6.35 5.59
C TYR A 277 18.54 -5.96 7.08
N GLU A 278 18.25 -4.71 7.42
CA GLU A 278 18.18 -4.26 8.81
C GLU A 278 16.82 -4.51 9.47
N SER A 279 15.73 -4.32 8.73
CA SER A 279 14.38 -4.41 9.32
C SER A 279 13.29 -4.95 8.40
N GLU A 280 13.11 -4.38 7.20
CA GLU A 280 11.86 -4.53 6.44
C GLU A 280 11.67 -5.93 5.86
N TYR A 281 12.77 -6.62 5.55
CA TYR A 281 12.77 -7.98 5.02
C TYR A 281 13.59 -8.97 5.87
N LEU A 282 13.94 -8.62 7.10
CA LEU A 282 14.62 -9.50 8.04
C LEU A 282 13.63 -10.55 8.61
N PRO A 283 14.03 -11.84 8.75
CA PRO A 283 15.34 -12.44 8.45
C PRO A 283 15.48 -12.95 7.01
N TRP A 284 14.48 -12.79 6.17
CA TRP A 284 14.35 -13.42 4.85
C TRP A 284 15.37 -12.93 3.83
N PHE A 285 15.88 -11.70 3.99
CA PHE A 285 16.86 -11.10 3.08
C PHE A 285 18.06 -12.02 2.85
N TYR A 286 18.60 -12.59 3.90
CA TYR A 286 19.77 -13.45 3.83
C TYR A 286 19.51 -14.79 3.13
N LEU A 287 18.27 -15.22 2.99
CA LEU A 287 17.88 -16.43 2.29
C LEU A 287 17.65 -16.23 0.79
N VAL A 288 17.61 -14.99 0.29
CA VAL A 288 17.38 -14.70 -1.13
C VAL A 288 18.47 -15.31 -2.02
N PRO A 289 19.77 -15.05 -1.81
CA PRO A 289 20.84 -15.67 -2.63
C PRO A 289 20.78 -17.19 -2.60
N PHE A 290 20.48 -17.74 -1.43
CA PHE A 290 20.34 -19.18 -1.25
C PHE A 290 19.16 -19.74 -2.07
N GLY A 291 18.00 -19.08 -2.08
CA GLY A 291 16.85 -19.48 -2.88
C GLY A 291 17.12 -19.47 -4.38
N VAL A 292 17.89 -18.48 -4.87
CA VAL A 292 18.34 -18.43 -6.27
C VAL A 292 19.21 -19.64 -6.61
N VAL A 293 20.17 -20.00 -5.76
CA VAL A 293 21.03 -21.18 -5.96
C VAL A 293 20.19 -22.47 -5.92
N ALA A 294 19.33 -22.63 -4.91
CA ALA A 294 18.46 -23.81 -4.76
C ALA A 294 17.54 -24.02 -5.97
N SER A 295 17.08 -22.96 -6.61
CA SER A 295 16.22 -23.05 -7.81
C SER A 295 16.89 -23.80 -8.98
N ASN A 296 18.21 -23.68 -9.11
CA ASN A 296 18.98 -24.38 -10.14
C ASN A 296 19.03 -25.90 -9.89
N LEU A 297 18.90 -26.33 -8.64
CA LEU A 297 18.96 -27.72 -8.21
C LEU A 297 17.63 -28.45 -8.30
N LEU A 298 16.51 -27.71 -8.37
CA LEU A 298 15.17 -28.28 -8.43
C LEU A 298 14.81 -28.75 -9.85
N ASN A 299 14.61 -27.83 -10.77
CA ASN A 299 14.28 -28.13 -12.17
C ASN A 299 14.40 -26.88 -13.07
N LYS A 300 14.37 -27.10 -14.41
CA LYS A 300 14.51 -26.01 -15.40
C LYS A 300 13.46 -24.89 -15.25
N ASN A 301 12.22 -25.22 -14.89
CA ASN A 301 11.16 -24.23 -14.70
C ASN A 301 11.39 -23.39 -13.43
N ALA A 302 11.77 -24.02 -12.33
CA ALA A 302 12.11 -23.33 -11.09
C ALA A 302 13.26 -22.33 -11.32
N LYS A 303 14.30 -22.74 -12.05
CA LYS A 303 15.39 -21.86 -12.46
C LYS A 303 14.90 -20.65 -13.27
N LYS A 304 14.05 -20.88 -14.31
CA LYS A 304 13.51 -19.79 -15.13
C LYS A 304 12.67 -18.82 -14.32
N ILE A 305 11.81 -19.34 -13.43
CA ILE A 305 10.95 -18.53 -12.55
C ILE A 305 11.82 -17.69 -11.60
N ALA A 306 12.72 -18.32 -10.86
CA ALA A 306 13.59 -17.61 -9.92
C ALA A 306 14.46 -16.56 -10.60
N LEU A 307 14.96 -16.86 -11.82
CA LEU A 307 15.74 -15.92 -12.62
C LEU A 307 14.92 -14.66 -12.96
N LEU A 308 13.69 -14.81 -13.46
CA LEU A 308 12.85 -13.65 -13.78
C LEU A 308 12.50 -12.86 -12.53
N LEU A 309 12.10 -13.52 -11.45
CA LEU A 309 11.75 -12.84 -10.18
C LEU A 309 12.96 -12.07 -9.61
N PHE A 310 14.16 -12.64 -9.72
CA PHE A 310 15.39 -12.00 -9.26
C PHE A 310 15.79 -10.82 -10.17
N ILE A 311 15.73 -11.00 -11.50
CA ILE A 311 15.93 -9.90 -12.47
C ILE A 311 14.94 -8.77 -12.19
N ASN A 312 13.68 -9.10 -11.94
CA ASN A 312 12.66 -8.10 -11.60
C ASN A 312 13.03 -7.30 -10.35
N ALA A 313 13.44 -7.98 -9.29
CA ALA A 313 13.85 -7.30 -8.05
C ALA A 313 15.07 -6.38 -8.28
N LEU A 314 16.08 -6.83 -9.04
CA LEU A 314 17.28 -6.04 -9.34
C LEU A 314 16.92 -4.78 -10.17
N ILE A 315 16.13 -4.94 -11.23
CA ILE A 315 15.75 -3.83 -12.11
C ILE A 315 14.89 -2.82 -11.34
N PHE A 316 13.93 -3.30 -10.58
CA PHE A 316 13.09 -2.44 -9.76
C PHE A 316 13.93 -1.63 -8.76
N LEU A 317 14.82 -2.27 -8.01
CA LEU A 317 15.73 -1.57 -7.10
C LEU A 317 16.64 -0.58 -7.83
N THR A 318 17.08 -0.92 -9.05
CA THR A 318 17.86 0.00 -9.88
C THR A 318 17.03 1.25 -10.25
N ILE A 319 15.80 1.09 -10.70
CA ILE A 319 14.89 2.21 -11.02
C ILE A 319 14.70 3.08 -9.77
N MET A 320 14.43 2.48 -8.60
CA MET A 320 14.26 3.19 -7.35
C MET A 320 15.55 3.88 -6.87
N THR A 321 16.72 3.31 -7.17
CA THR A 321 18.01 3.92 -6.85
C THR A 321 18.24 5.21 -7.62
N PHE A 322 17.85 5.26 -8.88
CA PHE A 322 17.98 6.48 -9.71
C PHE A 322 16.90 7.52 -9.45
N SER A 323 15.78 7.17 -8.82
CA SER A 323 14.78 8.15 -8.41
C SER A 323 15.32 9.06 -7.30
N ASN A 324 15.09 10.37 -7.40
CA ASN A 324 15.42 11.33 -6.35
C ASN A 324 14.36 11.34 -5.23
N SER A 325 13.11 11.00 -5.57
CA SER A 325 12.05 10.81 -4.57
C SER A 325 12.22 9.46 -3.87
N LYS A 326 12.62 9.48 -2.59
CA LYS A 326 12.85 8.30 -1.76
C LYS A 326 11.77 8.21 -0.68
N LYS A 327 10.95 7.16 -0.73
CA LYS A 327 10.00 6.84 0.35
C LYS A 327 10.32 5.47 0.93
N GLU A 328 10.03 5.32 2.20
CA GLU A 328 10.42 4.14 2.99
C GLU A 328 9.75 2.84 2.56
N TRP A 329 8.66 2.92 1.81
CA TRP A 329 7.87 1.77 1.37
C TRP A 329 8.03 1.44 -0.13
N TYR A 330 8.84 2.18 -0.88
CA TYR A 330 8.93 1.99 -2.34
C TYR A 330 9.56 0.66 -2.76
N GLU A 331 10.28 -0.04 -1.88
CA GLU A 331 10.80 -1.38 -2.17
C GLU A 331 9.75 -2.49 -2.04
N SER A 332 8.59 -2.21 -1.45
CA SER A 332 7.55 -3.23 -1.16
C SER A 332 7.06 -4.05 -2.36
N PRO A 333 7.01 -3.55 -3.61
CA PRO A 333 6.58 -4.33 -4.77
C PRO A 333 7.42 -5.58 -5.07
N ILE A 334 8.67 -5.63 -4.64
CA ILE A 334 9.52 -6.80 -4.89
C ILE A 334 9.35 -7.92 -3.86
N TYR A 335 8.76 -7.67 -2.70
CA TYR A 335 8.64 -8.67 -1.63
C TYR A 335 7.88 -9.94 -2.06
N PRO A 336 6.78 -9.89 -2.84
CA PRO A 336 6.15 -11.09 -3.38
C PRO A 336 7.10 -11.95 -4.23
N CYS A 337 7.94 -11.32 -5.05
CA CYS A 337 8.94 -12.01 -5.87
C CYS A 337 10.00 -12.69 -5.02
N LEU A 338 10.54 -11.96 -4.04
CA LEU A 338 11.57 -12.47 -3.13
C LEU A 338 11.01 -13.58 -2.22
N ALA A 339 9.76 -13.46 -1.79
CA ALA A 339 9.10 -14.48 -0.97
C ALA A 339 9.00 -15.84 -1.69
N ILE A 340 8.73 -15.85 -3.00
CA ILE A 340 8.76 -17.08 -3.80
C ILE A 340 10.18 -17.67 -3.86
N ILE A 341 11.19 -16.84 -4.09
CA ILE A 341 12.60 -17.27 -4.12
C ILE A 341 13.02 -17.87 -2.78
N VAL A 342 12.70 -17.20 -1.68
CA VAL A 342 13.01 -17.69 -0.33
C VAL A 342 12.23 -18.98 -0.04
N GLY A 343 10.97 -19.09 -0.42
CA GLY A 343 10.16 -20.31 -0.27
C GLY A 343 10.76 -21.52 -0.99
N ILE A 344 11.35 -21.31 -2.18
CA ILE A 344 12.12 -22.34 -2.90
C ILE A 344 13.34 -22.76 -2.06
N GLY A 345 14.12 -21.81 -1.56
CA GLY A 345 15.29 -22.06 -0.75
C GLY A 345 15.00 -22.82 0.54
N MET A 346 13.95 -22.39 1.26
CA MET A 346 13.51 -23.04 2.51
C MET A 346 13.06 -24.48 2.27
N THR A 347 12.34 -24.73 1.17
CA THR A 347 11.94 -26.11 0.82
C THR A 347 13.13 -26.98 0.56
N TRP A 348 14.11 -26.48 -0.19
CA TRP A 348 15.34 -27.20 -0.46
C TRP A 348 16.14 -27.48 0.83
N LEU A 349 16.27 -26.49 1.73
CA LEU A 349 16.90 -26.67 3.05
C LEU A 349 16.21 -27.76 3.83
N PHE A 350 14.89 -27.71 3.93
CA PHE A 350 14.13 -28.70 4.67
C PHE A 350 14.27 -30.11 4.07
N ASP A 351 14.23 -30.24 2.74
CA ASP A 351 14.38 -31.53 2.08
C ASP A 351 15.77 -32.14 2.29
N ASN A 352 16.83 -31.30 2.31
CA ASN A 352 18.18 -31.76 2.64
C ASN A 352 18.32 -32.10 4.14
N PHE A 353 17.62 -31.38 5.03
CA PHE A 353 17.61 -31.70 6.46
C PHE A 353 17.00 -33.08 6.73
N LYS A 354 16.02 -33.52 5.92
CA LYS A 354 15.46 -34.89 5.97
C LYS A 354 16.48 -35.98 5.62
N THR A 355 17.53 -35.67 4.88
CA THR A 355 18.58 -36.64 4.56
C THR A 355 19.49 -36.94 5.75
N ILE A 356 19.57 -36.04 6.72
CA ILE A 356 20.19 -36.30 8.01
C ILE A 356 19.34 -37.38 8.71
N ASN A 357 19.93 -38.54 8.97
CA ASN A 357 19.30 -39.80 9.35
C ASN A 357 18.55 -39.72 10.70
N LEU A 358 17.57 -38.86 10.86
CA LEU A 358 16.63 -38.85 11.97
C LEU A 358 15.40 -39.72 11.60
N PRO A 359 15.24 -40.93 12.15
CA PRO A 359 14.15 -41.84 11.77
C PRO A 359 12.76 -41.21 11.88
N ILE A 360 12.58 -40.31 12.85
CA ILE A 360 11.33 -39.64 13.14
C ILE A 360 10.92 -38.67 12.01
N VAL A 361 11.89 -37.99 11.36
CA VAL A 361 11.65 -37.05 10.25
C VAL A 361 11.18 -37.80 9.00
N LYS A 362 11.75 -38.96 8.74
CA LYS A 362 11.36 -39.83 7.62
C LYS A 362 9.99 -40.47 7.84
N ARG A 363 9.68 -40.86 9.06
CA ARG A 363 8.44 -41.59 9.41
C ARG A 363 7.21 -40.67 9.41
N PHE A 364 7.39 -39.38 9.76
CA PHE A 364 6.29 -38.43 9.92
C PHE A 364 6.60 -37.09 9.19
N PRO A 365 6.66 -37.05 7.84
CA PRO A 365 7.10 -35.89 7.09
C PRO A 365 6.19 -34.65 7.29
N PHE A 366 4.90 -34.86 7.52
CA PHE A 366 3.95 -33.76 7.79
C PHE A 366 4.22 -33.11 9.15
N ILE A 367 4.41 -33.92 10.19
CA ILE A 367 4.72 -33.43 11.56
C ILE A 367 6.05 -32.67 11.55
N SER A 368 7.06 -33.21 10.87
CA SER A 368 8.38 -32.58 10.77
C SER A 368 8.34 -31.22 10.07
N ASN A 369 7.54 -31.09 8.99
CA ASN A 369 7.31 -29.80 8.35
C ASN A 369 6.54 -28.83 9.26
N SER A 370 5.54 -29.30 10.01
CA SER A 370 4.80 -28.45 10.94
C SER A 370 5.72 -27.93 12.05
N ILE A 371 6.58 -28.77 12.59
CA ILE A 371 7.60 -28.37 13.59
C ILE A 371 8.56 -27.34 12.97
N PHE A 372 9.03 -27.58 11.76
CA PHE A 372 9.93 -26.65 11.08
C PHE A 372 9.26 -25.28 10.86
N ILE A 373 8.00 -25.25 10.41
CA ILE A 373 7.22 -24.02 10.28
C ILE A 373 7.13 -23.28 11.60
N VAL A 374 6.75 -23.98 12.69
CA VAL A 374 6.64 -23.38 14.01
C VAL A 374 7.97 -22.78 14.46
N LEU A 375 9.08 -23.54 14.34
CA LEU A 375 10.38 -23.07 14.79
C LEU A 375 10.87 -21.82 14.03
N ILE A 376 10.64 -21.76 12.73
CA ILE A 376 11.17 -20.67 11.88
C ILE A 376 10.25 -19.45 11.87
N PHE A 377 8.93 -19.65 11.80
CA PHE A 377 7.99 -18.54 11.57
C PHE A 377 7.35 -17.97 12.83
N THR A 378 7.41 -18.68 13.99
CA THR A 378 6.77 -18.19 15.21
C THR A 378 7.28 -16.81 15.61
N ILE A 379 8.59 -16.61 15.69
CA ILE A 379 9.17 -15.32 16.11
C ILE A 379 8.86 -14.21 15.11
N PRO A 380 9.12 -14.35 13.80
CA PRO A 380 8.76 -13.32 12.82
C PRO A 380 7.25 -12.99 12.81
N TYR A 381 6.40 -14.00 12.93
CA TYR A 381 4.96 -13.84 12.97
C TYR A 381 4.49 -13.07 14.20
N PHE A 382 4.99 -13.44 15.39
CA PHE A 382 4.65 -12.72 16.62
C PHE A 382 5.12 -11.28 16.60
N LYS A 383 6.29 -10.98 16.04
CA LYS A 383 6.77 -9.59 15.89
C LYS A 383 5.83 -8.74 15.02
N ILE A 384 5.24 -9.31 13.95
CA ILE A 384 4.23 -8.62 13.16
C ILE A 384 2.96 -8.38 13.96
N ILE A 385 2.47 -9.40 14.68
CA ILE A 385 1.25 -9.28 15.50
C ILE A 385 1.47 -8.29 16.65
N GLU A 386 2.62 -8.33 17.31
CA GLU A 386 2.99 -7.39 18.37
C GLU A 386 2.95 -5.94 17.88
N LYS A 387 3.56 -5.67 16.73
CA LYS A 387 3.53 -4.34 16.10
C LYS A 387 2.10 -3.86 15.79
N ILE A 388 1.22 -4.77 15.39
CA ILE A 388 -0.17 -4.45 15.05
C ILE A 388 -1.01 -4.24 16.30
N TYR A 389 -0.80 -5.05 17.33
CA TYR A 389 -1.63 -5.08 18.54
C TYR A 389 -1.22 -4.01 19.56
N PHE A 390 0.08 -3.84 19.79
CA PHE A 390 0.66 -2.89 20.74
C PHE A 390 1.20 -1.66 20.01
N PHE A 391 0.37 -1.11 19.14
CA PHE A 391 0.75 0.08 18.43
C PHE A 391 0.89 1.26 19.39
N GLU A 392 2.11 1.76 19.58
CA GLU A 392 2.35 3.03 20.22
C GLU A 392 2.14 4.15 19.20
N ASP A 393 1.23 5.06 19.51
CA ASP A 393 0.94 6.21 18.66
C ASP A 393 2.03 7.28 18.79
N THR A 394 3.27 6.89 18.47
CA THR A 394 4.46 7.76 18.42
C THR A 394 4.71 8.33 17.03
N LEU A 395 3.83 8.02 16.07
CA LEU A 395 3.98 8.45 14.69
C LEU A 395 3.89 9.96 14.56
N PHE A 396 4.62 10.48 13.59
CA PHE A 396 4.58 11.87 13.18
C PHE A 396 3.13 12.39 13.06
N ASP A 397 2.88 13.62 13.49
CA ASP A 397 1.58 14.27 13.47
C ASP A 397 0.48 13.61 14.34
N TRP A 398 0.84 12.81 15.36
CA TRP A 398 -0.14 12.15 16.21
C TRP A 398 -1.18 13.09 16.83
N GLN A 399 -0.81 14.31 17.22
CA GLN A 399 -1.73 15.33 17.76
C GLN A 399 -2.80 15.71 16.74
N LYS A 400 -2.41 15.90 15.47
CA LYS A 400 -3.32 16.23 14.37
C LYS A 400 -4.31 15.09 14.10
N ARG A 401 -3.90 13.82 14.30
CA ARG A 401 -4.77 12.67 14.11
C ARG A 401 -5.82 12.50 15.23
N GLN A 402 -5.62 13.12 16.41
CA GLN A 402 -6.56 13.05 17.53
C GLN A 402 -7.85 13.87 17.31
N TYR A 403 -7.86 14.81 16.36
CA TYR A 403 -9.08 15.57 16.06
C TYR A 403 -10.26 14.66 15.69
N ARG A 404 -10.08 13.71 14.78
CA ARG A 404 -11.17 12.84 14.31
C ARG A 404 -11.80 11.99 15.43
N PRO A 405 -11.08 11.24 16.25
CA PRO A 405 -11.66 10.48 17.34
C PRO A 405 -12.48 11.36 18.30
N PHE A 406 -12.00 12.57 18.58
CA PHE A 406 -12.73 13.48 19.46
C PHE A 406 -13.95 14.10 18.76
N MET A 407 -13.85 14.49 17.50
CA MET A 407 -14.99 14.96 16.70
C MET A 407 -16.10 13.92 16.65
N LEU A 408 -15.78 12.63 16.47
CA LEU A 408 -16.74 11.54 16.51
C LEU A 408 -17.41 11.39 17.88
N LYS A 409 -16.69 11.66 18.98
CA LYS A 409 -17.23 11.64 20.34
C LYS A 409 -18.23 12.76 20.61
N ILE A 410 -18.02 13.95 20.03
CA ILE A 410 -18.85 15.16 20.21
C ILE A 410 -19.69 15.48 18.96
N LYS A 411 -20.02 14.47 18.15
CA LYS A 411 -20.61 14.58 16.81
C LYS A 411 -21.92 15.37 16.73
N ASP A 412 -22.71 15.42 17.84
CA ASP A 412 -24.02 16.05 17.86
C ASP A 412 -23.97 17.53 18.35
N LYS A 413 -22.78 18.13 18.38
CA LYS A 413 -22.55 19.50 18.83
C LYS A 413 -22.15 20.43 17.69
N ASN A 414 -22.47 21.71 17.80
CA ASN A 414 -22.00 22.77 16.89
C ASN A 414 -20.74 23.41 17.48
N TYR A 415 -19.68 23.50 16.67
CA TYR A 415 -18.39 24.06 17.09
C TYR A 415 -17.47 24.38 15.92
N GLU A 416 -16.41 25.12 16.20
CA GLU A 416 -15.30 25.36 15.31
C GLU A 416 -14.09 24.51 15.70
N VAL A 417 -13.42 23.93 14.72
CA VAL A 417 -12.14 23.23 14.94
C VAL A 417 -11.01 24.21 14.71
N LEU A 418 -10.20 24.45 15.73
CA LEU A 418 -9.01 25.29 15.65
C LEU A 418 -7.79 24.41 15.42
N GLN A 419 -7.15 24.56 14.26
CA GLN A 419 -5.95 23.85 13.84
C GLN A 419 -4.81 24.83 13.54
N LEU A 420 -3.57 24.36 13.48
CA LEU A 420 -2.43 25.20 13.06
C LEU A 420 -2.33 25.31 11.56
N ASP A 421 -2.19 24.17 10.94
CA ASP A 421 -1.95 24.01 9.52
C ASP A 421 -2.98 23.07 8.90
N TYR A 422 -2.82 22.79 7.63
CA TYR A 422 -3.64 21.86 6.87
C TYR A 422 -3.79 20.49 7.55
N ASN A 423 -5.04 20.08 7.78
CA ASN A 423 -5.38 18.77 8.33
C ASN A 423 -6.61 18.16 7.62
N PRO A 424 -6.38 17.33 6.60
CA PRO A 424 -7.47 16.74 5.82
C PRO A 424 -8.36 15.78 6.61
N THR A 425 -7.91 15.31 7.79
CA THR A 425 -8.73 14.49 8.69
C THR A 425 -9.94 15.28 9.22
N ILE A 426 -9.74 16.58 9.46
CA ILE A 426 -10.83 17.49 9.88
C ILE A 426 -11.82 17.63 8.73
N ASP A 427 -11.34 17.87 7.50
CA ASP A 427 -12.20 18.04 6.32
C ASP A 427 -13.03 16.79 6.06
N PHE A 428 -12.40 15.62 6.04
CA PHE A 428 -13.11 14.34 5.89
C PHE A 428 -14.17 14.13 6.99
N THR A 429 -13.84 14.47 8.25
CA THR A 429 -14.74 14.28 9.37
C THR A 429 -15.91 15.27 9.33
N LYS A 430 -15.64 16.53 8.98
CA LYS A 430 -16.69 17.55 8.77
C LYS A 430 -17.68 17.13 7.67
N HIS A 431 -17.19 16.68 6.52
CA HIS A 431 -18.02 16.19 5.42
C HIS A 431 -18.96 15.06 5.87
N ASN A 432 -18.48 14.20 6.77
CA ASN A 432 -19.24 13.06 7.26
C ASN A 432 -20.23 13.44 8.39
N LEU A 433 -19.92 14.46 9.21
CA LEU A 433 -20.72 14.83 10.39
C LEU A 433 -21.67 16.01 10.15
N ASN A 434 -21.34 16.93 9.24
CA ASN A 434 -22.19 18.07 8.95
C ASN A 434 -23.53 17.64 8.33
N ASN A 435 -24.61 18.16 8.89
CA ASN A 435 -25.96 17.91 8.43
C ASN A 435 -26.86 19.15 8.73
N SER A 436 -28.17 19.02 8.58
CA SER A 436 -29.14 20.11 8.87
C SER A 436 -29.17 20.57 10.32
N GLN A 437 -28.72 19.76 11.27
CA GLN A 437 -28.75 20.04 12.72
C GLN A 437 -27.37 20.35 13.28
N THR A 438 -26.30 19.78 12.68
CA THR A 438 -24.92 19.90 13.19
C THR A 438 -24.06 20.65 12.17
N THR A 439 -23.46 21.74 12.62
CA THR A 439 -22.53 22.55 11.83
C THR A 439 -21.16 22.57 12.51
N ILE A 440 -20.16 22.04 11.85
CA ILE A 440 -18.76 22.04 12.29
C ILE A 440 -17.97 22.87 11.29
N GLY A 441 -17.40 23.98 11.76
CA GLY A 441 -16.45 24.79 11.00
C GLY A 441 -15.00 24.36 11.26
N SER A 442 -14.06 24.95 10.55
CA SER A 442 -12.63 24.83 10.83
C SER A 442 -11.88 26.07 10.40
N LEU A 443 -10.86 26.43 11.17
CA LEU A 443 -10.00 27.58 10.88
C LEU A 443 -8.58 27.33 11.40
N SER A 444 -7.61 28.03 10.79
CA SER A 444 -6.24 28.01 11.27
C SER A 444 -6.06 29.01 12.40
N ALA A 445 -5.32 28.61 13.45
CA ALA A 445 -4.91 29.53 14.54
C ALA A 445 -3.96 30.62 14.04
N ARG A 446 -3.35 30.43 12.86
CA ARG A 446 -2.48 31.41 12.18
C ARG A 446 -3.26 32.31 11.22
N ASP A 447 -4.56 32.04 10.98
CA ASP A 447 -5.37 32.86 10.10
C ASP A 447 -5.51 34.29 10.66
N PRO A 448 -5.25 35.34 9.86
CA PRO A 448 -5.51 36.73 10.26
C PRO A 448 -6.96 36.97 10.68
N LEU A 449 -7.91 36.15 10.22
CA LEU A 449 -9.33 36.23 10.57
C LEU A 449 -9.65 35.59 11.94
N PHE A 450 -8.70 34.92 12.59
CA PHE A 450 -8.85 34.43 13.95
C PHE A 450 -8.65 35.58 14.96
N ILE A 451 -9.61 36.49 15.02
CA ILE A 451 -9.60 37.68 15.86
C ILE A 451 -10.76 37.62 16.90
N PRO A 452 -10.58 38.18 18.12
CA PRO A 452 -11.57 38.11 19.18
C PRO A 452 -12.94 38.66 18.80
N GLU A 453 -12.99 39.71 17.99
CA GLU A 453 -14.20 40.40 17.60
C GLU A 453 -15.17 39.55 16.77
N LYS A 454 -14.66 38.51 16.13
CA LYS A 454 -15.44 37.62 15.27
C LYS A 454 -16.21 36.55 16.08
N TYR A 455 -15.76 36.24 17.28
CA TYR A 455 -16.32 35.13 18.08
C TYR A 455 -16.98 35.62 19.34
N LYS A 456 -18.27 35.29 19.53
CA LYS A 456 -19.09 35.69 20.68
C LYS A 456 -18.85 34.75 21.87
N VAL A 457 -19.15 35.25 23.07
CA VAL A 457 -19.28 34.40 24.26
C VAL A 457 -20.28 33.26 23.96
N GLY A 458 -19.95 32.04 24.37
CA GLY A 458 -20.69 30.82 24.04
C GLY A 458 -20.21 30.11 22.79
N THR A 459 -19.33 30.71 21.95
CA THR A 459 -18.70 29.98 20.83
C THR A 459 -17.85 28.84 21.37
N LYS A 460 -17.97 27.67 20.75
CA LYS A 460 -17.25 26.46 21.16
C LYS A 460 -16.15 26.14 20.17
N PHE A 461 -14.99 25.77 20.70
CA PHE A 461 -13.84 25.33 19.92
C PHE A 461 -13.37 23.93 20.32
N LEU A 462 -12.95 23.16 19.36
CA LEU A 462 -12.15 21.94 19.53
C LEU A 462 -10.70 22.25 19.14
N VAL A 463 -9.75 21.96 20.01
CA VAL A 463 -8.33 22.19 19.79
C VAL A 463 -7.49 21.04 20.35
N CYS A 464 -6.54 20.54 19.57
CA CYS A 464 -5.63 19.45 19.96
C CYS A 464 -4.16 19.90 20.02
N GLU A 465 -3.74 20.75 19.09
CA GLU A 465 -2.35 21.16 18.93
C GLU A 465 -1.96 22.23 19.97
N LYS A 466 -0.80 22.06 20.60
CA LYS A 466 -0.32 22.93 21.68
C LYS A 466 -0.26 24.40 21.27
N GLU A 467 0.36 24.71 20.12
CA GLU A 467 0.47 26.10 19.64
C GLU A 467 -0.90 26.70 19.30
N ALA A 468 -1.86 25.90 18.84
CA ALA A 468 -3.23 26.39 18.63
C ALA A 468 -3.93 26.71 19.95
N LYS A 469 -3.73 25.91 21.01
CA LYS A 469 -4.19 26.20 22.36
C LYS A 469 -3.57 27.48 22.91
N ASP A 470 -2.26 27.66 22.72
CA ASP A 470 -1.55 28.87 23.15
C ASP A 470 -2.14 30.11 22.44
N SER A 471 -2.39 30.02 21.13
CA SER A 471 -3.05 31.08 20.36
C SER A 471 -4.46 31.39 20.87
N LEU A 472 -5.23 30.35 21.18
CA LEU A 472 -6.57 30.51 21.77
C LEU A 472 -6.51 31.18 23.15
N ASN A 473 -5.60 30.74 24.00
CA ASN A 473 -5.40 31.26 25.34
C ASN A 473 -4.91 32.72 25.37
N LEU A 474 -4.13 33.14 24.38
CA LEU A 474 -3.71 34.53 24.23
C LEU A 474 -4.89 35.48 23.92
N LYS A 475 -5.87 34.99 23.15
CA LYS A 475 -6.98 35.81 22.61
C LYS A 475 -8.23 35.76 23.44
N PHE A 476 -8.49 34.64 24.14
CA PHE A 476 -9.78 34.40 24.83
C PHE A 476 -9.60 33.87 26.24
N THR A 477 -10.61 34.16 27.09
CA THR A 477 -10.87 33.42 28.31
C THR A 477 -11.92 32.37 27.98
N TYR A 478 -11.71 31.13 28.35
CA TYR A 478 -12.59 30.03 28.02
C TYR A 478 -12.75 29.05 29.19
N LYS A 479 -13.82 28.26 29.14
CA LYS A 479 -14.09 27.15 30.04
C LYS A 479 -13.91 25.86 29.28
N VAL A 480 -13.14 24.90 29.83
CA VAL A 480 -13.01 23.55 29.27
C VAL A 480 -14.28 22.77 29.57
N LEU A 481 -14.94 22.27 28.56
CA LEU A 481 -16.18 21.49 28.65
C LEU A 481 -15.88 19.99 28.70
N GLU A 482 -14.91 19.52 27.90
CA GLU A 482 -14.55 18.12 27.78
C GLU A 482 -13.11 18.00 27.30
N THR A 483 -12.43 16.89 27.67
CA THR A 483 -11.07 16.59 27.25
C THR A 483 -10.99 15.17 26.66
N TYR A 484 -10.07 14.98 25.71
CA TYR A 484 -9.76 13.68 25.15
C TYR A 484 -8.28 13.65 24.79
N ARG A 485 -7.48 12.88 25.53
CA ARG A 485 -6.02 12.90 25.45
C ARG A 485 -5.51 14.34 25.60
N GLU A 486 -4.79 14.87 24.59
CA GLU A 486 -4.32 16.25 24.58
C GLU A 486 -5.33 17.25 23.99
N CYS A 487 -6.46 16.80 23.46
CA CYS A 487 -7.47 17.66 22.90
C CYS A 487 -8.40 18.25 23.96
N GLU A 488 -8.82 19.49 23.75
CA GLU A 488 -9.77 20.20 24.59
C GLU A 488 -10.96 20.69 23.77
N PHE A 489 -12.17 20.48 24.30
CA PHE A 489 -13.39 21.08 23.82
C PHE A 489 -13.75 22.18 24.77
N VAL A 490 -13.78 23.42 24.29
CA VAL A 490 -13.86 24.62 25.13
C VAL A 490 -14.99 25.54 24.70
N GLU A 491 -15.48 26.38 25.63
CA GLU A 491 -16.47 27.44 25.38
C GLU A 491 -15.88 28.79 25.76
N ILE A 492 -15.96 29.77 24.86
CA ILE A 492 -15.49 31.12 25.11
C ILE A 492 -16.41 31.77 26.17
N VAL A 493 -15.82 32.31 27.24
CA VAL A 493 -16.50 33.07 28.28
C VAL A 493 -16.15 34.56 28.25
N GLY A 494 -15.10 34.95 27.52
CA GLY A 494 -14.69 36.33 27.31
C GLY A 494 -13.55 36.49 26.33
N SER A 495 -13.37 37.69 25.79
CA SER A 495 -12.22 38.08 25.01
C SER A 495 -11.15 38.72 25.90
N LYS A 496 -9.88 38.41 25.66
CA LYS A 496 -8.76 39.14 26.28
C LYS A 496 -8.49 40.37 25.43
N ALA A 497 -8.64 41.56 26.01
CA ALA A 497 -8.27 42.80 25.32
C ALA A 497 -6.80 42.74 24.87
N LYS A 498 -6.50 43.24 23.67
CA LYS A 498 -5.12 43.49 23.29
C LYS A 498 -4.50 44.43 24.31
N LYS A 499 -3.55 43.95 25.13
CA LYS A 499 -2.62 44.83 25.84
C LYS A 499 -1.65 45.44 24.88
#